data_9905a9bfc542eb172d95db778f02de94
#
_entry.id   9905a9bfc542eb172d95db778f02de94
#
_cell.length_a   1.000
_cell.length_b   1.000
_cell.length_c   1.000
_cell.angle_alpha   90.00
_cell.angle_beta   90.00
_cell.angle_gamma   90.00
#
_symmetry.space_group_name_H-M   'P 1'
#
loop_
_entity.id
_entity.type
_entity.pdbx_description
1 polymer ?
#
loop_
_entity_poly.entity_id
_entity_poly.type
_entity_poly.pdbx_seq_one_letter_code
_entity_poly.pdbx_strand_id
1 'polypeptide(L)'
;MGHPVFARVYARLSVGMEREVADNRRTLLEGLRGRVIEIGAGNGMNFRHYPSTVEELVAVEPEPYLRALAVTAAEQAPVRVQVVDGTADRLPVEPGFDAGVVSLVLCSVPDQASALAELFRVIRPGGELRFYEHVRAHNPALAAAQRAIEPLWSRLGGGCHLTRQTEAAIEEAGFAIERVERFEFAPSVLDRLAASHILGSARRP
;
A
#
# COMPACT_ATOMS: atom_id res chain seq x y z
N MET A 1 0.90 -9.32 14.86
CA MET A 1 2.04 -9.16 15.83
C MET A 1 3.09 -8.30 15.14
N GLY A 2 3.53 -7.22 15.78
CA GLY A 2 4.53 -6.33 15.19
C GLY A 2 5.88 -7.00 15.00
N HIS A 3 6.58 -6.69 13.92
CA HIS A 3 7.95 -7.12 13.67
C HIS A 3 8.93 -5.95 13.92
N PRO A 4 9.29 -5.65 15.18
CA PRO A 4 10.01 -4.41 15.54
C PRO A 4 11.40 -4.29 14.89
N VAL A 5 12.05 -5.42 14.60
CA VAL A 5 13.33 -5.42 13.87
C VAL A 5 13.10 -5.04 12.41
N PHE A 6 12.11 -5.67 11.77
CA PHE A 6 11.73 -5.34 10.40
C PHE A 6 11.34 -3.86 10.26
N ALA A 7 10.53 -3.34 11.18
CA ALA A 7 10.09 -1.94 11.16
C ALA A 7 11.26 -0.94 11.14
N ARG A 8 12.30 -1.19 11.95
CA ARG A 8 13.51 -0.35 11.97
C ARG A 8 14.34 -0.44 10.69
N VAL A 9 14.46 -1.65 10.14
CA VAL A 9 15.16 -1.88 8.86
C VAL A 9 14.38 -1.22 7.73
N TYR A 10 13.08 -1.46 7.67
CA TYR A 10 12.18 -0.87 6.67
C TYR A 10 12.23 0.65 6.69
N ALA A 11 12.15 1.29 7.87
CA ALA A 11 12.19 2.74 7.99
C ALA A 11 13.48 3.34 7.40
N ARG A 12 14.61 2.67 7.51
CA ARG A 12 15.89 3.11 6.91
C ARG A 12 15.93 2.86 5.41
N LEU A 13 15.52 1.67 4.98
CA LEU A 13 15.52 1.30 3.55
C LEU A 13 14.57 2.16 2.75
N SER A 14 13.36 2.42 3.24
CA SER A 14 12.34 3.22 2.55
C SER A 14 12.81 4.66 2.29
N VAL A 15 13.55 5.24 3.22
CA VAL A 15 14.18 6.57 3.03
C VAL A 15 15.28 6.51 1.98
N GLY A 16 16.12 5.46 2.02
CA GLY A 16 17.20 5.27 1.04
C GLY A 16 16.71 5.06 -0.38
N MET A 17 15.56 4.42 -0.54
CA MET A 17 14.95 4.12 -1.86
C MET A 17 13.97 5.19 -2.34
N GLU A 18 13.80 6.30 -1.61
CA GLU A 18 12.80 7.32 -1.95
C GLU A 18 12.97 7.88 -3.36
N ARG A 19 14.22 8.08 -3.82
CA ARG A 19 14.49 8.65 -5.16
C ARG A 19 13.96 7.75 -6.27
N GLU A 20 14.10 6.43 -6.10
CA GLU A 20 13.69 5.42 -7.07
C GLU A 20 12.17 5.22 -7.06
N VAL A 21 11.53 5.38 -5.90
CA VAL A 21 10.09 5.08 -5.70
C VAL A 21 9.22 6.33 -5.82
N ALA A 22 9.78 7.52 -5.70
CA ALA A 22 9.02 8.78 -5.65
C ALA A 22 8.08 9.01 -6.84
N ASP A 23 8.48 8.62 -8.04
CA ASP A 23 7.62 8.76 -9.24
C ASP A 23 6.40 7.85 -9.17
N ASN A 24 6.56 6.61 -8.71
CA ASN A 24 5.45 5.68 -8.51
C ASN A 24 4.48 6.21 -7.44
N ARG A 25 5.00 6.81 -6.35
CA ARG A 25 4.17 7.44 -5.31
C ARG A 25 3.39 8.63 -5.85
N ARG A 26 4.02 9.50 -6.64
CA ARG A 26 3.34 10.63 -7.29
C ARG A 26 2.24 10.16 -8.22
N THR A 27 2.51 9.17 -9.07
CA THR A 27 1.52 8.59 -9.98
C THR A 27 0.36 7.94 -9.22
N LEU A 28 0.65 7.22 -8.13
CA LEU A 28 -0.37 6.62 -7.25
C LEU A 28 -1.35 7.66 -6.70
N LEU A 29 -0.83 8.83 -6.29
CA LEU A 29 -1.58 9.85 -5.55
C LEU A 29 -2.12 10.98 -6.44
N GLU A 30 -1.73 11.00 -7.71
CA GLU A 30 -2.13 12.04 -8.67
C GLU A 30 -3.65 12.14 -8.82
N GLY A 31 -4.19 13.35 -8.72
CA GLY A 31 -5.61 13.64 -8.91
C GLY A 31 -6.51 13.27 -7.74
N LEU A 32 -5.97 12.74 -6.64
CA LEU A 32 -6.75 12.49 -5.41
C LEU A 32 -7.33 13.80 -4.87
N ARG A 33 -8.51 13.70 -4.27
CA ARG A 33 -9.25 14.84 -3.69
C ARG A 33 -10.15 14.42 -2.55
N GLY A 34 -10.60 15.40 -1.76
CA GLY A 34 -11.55 15.20 -0.67
C GLY A 34 -10.96 14.43 0.51
N ARG A 35 -11.73 13.56 1.11
CA ARG A 35 -11.32 12.73 2.26
C ARG A 35 -10.70 11.42 1.80
N VAL A 36 -9.46 11.20 2.18
CA VAL A 36 -8.67 10.01 1.78
C VAL A 36 -8.29 9.18 3.00
N ILE A 37 -8.31 7.86 2.86
CA ILE A 37 -7.74 6.93 3.84
C ILE A 37 -6.55 6.21 3.22
N GLU A 38 -5.41 6.20 3.90
CA GLU A 38 -4.23 5.40 3.54
C GLU A 38 -4.04 4.28 4.57
N ILE A 39 -3.97 3.04 4.09
CA ILE A 39 -3.77 1.87 4.96
C ILE A 39 -2.33 1.42 4.88
N GLY A 40 -1.74 1.08 6.04
CA GLY A 40 -0.33 0.69 6.14
C GLY A 40 0.60 1.84 5.78
N ALA A 41 0.36 3.02 6.35
CA ALA A 41 1.11 4.24 6.03
C ALA A 41 2.62 4.15 6.31
N GLY A 42 3.05 3.13 7.06
CA GLY A 42 4.44 2.93 7.40
C GLY A 42 5.01 4.14 8.14
N ASN A 43 6.14 4.65 7.68
CA ASN A 43 6.77 5.86 8.21
C ASN A 43 6.32 7.15 7.50
N GLY A 44 5.20 7.14 6.77
CA GLY A 44 4.59 8.32 6.17
C GLY A 44 5.27 8.83 4.88
N MET A 45 5.97 7.97 4.15
CA MET A 45 6.71 8.38 2.93
C MET A 45 5.80 8.93 1.81
N ASN A 46 4.53 8.55 1.78
CA ASN A 46 3.56 9.06 0.82
C ASN A 46 3.10 10.49 1.13
N PHE A 47 3.12 10.92 2.39
CA PHE A 47 2.44 12.13 2.85
C PHE A 47 2.87 13.39 2.09
N ARG A 48 4.16 13.52 1.79
CA ARG A 48 4.71 14.66 1.03
C ARG A 48 4.24 14.75 -0.42
N HIS A 49 3.68 13.67 -0.96
CA HIS A 49 3.25 13.56 -2.35
C HIS A 49 1.75 13.75 -2.55
N TYR A 50 0.97 13.88 -1.47
CA TYR A 50 -0.47 14.13 -1.58
C TYR A 50 -0.73 15.49 -2.20
N PRO A 51 -1.64 15.56 -3.20
CA PRO A 51 -2.02 16.85 -3.80
C PRO A 51 -2.84 17.69 -2.81
N SER A 52 -2.73 19.01 -2.91
CA SER A 52 -3.47 19.96 -2.06
C SER A 52 -5.00 19.91 -2.23
N THR A 53 -5.51 19.16 -3.18
CA THR A 53 -6.93 18.85 -3.37
C THR A 53 -7.48 17.83 -2.37
N VAL A 54 -6.59 17.16 -1.63
CA VAL A 54 -6.96 16.29 -0.50
C VAL A 54 -7.20 17.17 0.73
N GLU A 55 -8.43 17.13 1.25
CA GLU A 55 -8.87 17.93 2.39
C GLU A 55 -8.46 17.35 3.72
N GLU A 56 -8.52 16.02 3.82
CA GLU A 56 -8.16 15.24 4.99
C GLU A 56 -7.60 13.87 4.59
N LEU A 57 -6.48 13.51 5.19
CA LEU A 57 -5.90 12.17 5.10
C LEU A 57 -5.95 11.48 6.46
N VAL A 58 -6.63 10.34 6.53
CA VAL A 58 -6.55 9.43 7.69
C VAL A 58 -5.58 8.32 7.33
N ALA A 59 -4.46 8.24 8.06
CA ALA A 59 -3.38 7.27 7.83
C ALA A 59 -3.39 6.20 8.91
N VAL A 60 -3.65 4.95 8.53
CA VAL A 60 -3.76 3.82 9.46
C VAL A 60 -2.45 3.03 9.45
N GLU A 61 -1.83 2.86 10.63
CA GLU A 61 -0.57 2.10 10.78
C GLU A 61 -0.57 1.32 12.09
N PRO A 62 -0.54 -0.03 12.05
CA PRO A 62 -0.57 -0.86 13.25
C PRO A 62 0.76 -0.89 14.03
N GLU A 63 1.91 -0.74 13.34
CA GLU A 63 3.22 -0.89 13.98
C GLU A 63 3.61 0.40 14.73
N PRO A 64 3.79 0.35 16.07
CA PRO A 64 3.96 1.57 16.88
C PRO A 64 5.17 2.43 16.50
N TYR A 65 6.29 1.80 16.14
CA TYR A 65 7.50 2.54 15.76
C TYR A 65 7.33 3.27 14.43
N LEU A 66 6.75 2.61 13.42
CA LEU A 66 6.45 3.24 12.13
C LEU A 66 5.39 4.32 12.29
N ARG A 67 4.34 4.06 13.08
CA ARG A 67 3.30 5.04 13.39
C ARG A 67 3.86 6.32 14.03
N ALA A 68 4.81 6.19 14.97
CA ALA A 68 5.47 7.36 15.55
C ALA A 68 6.25 8.19 14.50
N LEU A 69 6.92 7.54 13.56
CA LEU A 69 7.58 8.21 12.44
C LEU A 69 6.58 8.86 11.49
N ALA A 70 5.44 8.20 11.22
CA ALA A 70 4.35 8.77 10.42
C ALA A 70 3.77 10.04 11.07
N VAL A 71 3.60 10.07 12.39
CA VAL A 71 3.18 11.30 13.11
C VAL A 71 4.14 12.45 12.85
N THR A 72 5.45 12.20 12.92
CA THR A 72 6.45 13.22 12.59
C THR A 72 6.40 13.64 11.12
N ALA A 73 6.19 12.69 10.19
CA ALA A 73 6.05 13.00 8.77
C ALA A 73 4.77 13.81 8.46
N ALA A 74 3.69 13.59 9.23
CA ALA A 74 2.44 14.31 9.10
C ALA A 74 2.57 15.83 9.35
N GLU A 75 3.49 16.24 10.22
CA GLU A 75 3.77 17.66 10.51
C GLU A 75 4.31 18.42 9.29
N GLN A 76 4.91 17.71 8.32
CA GLN A 76 5.52 18.28 7.11
C GLN A 76 4.67 18.00 5.85
N ALA A 77 3.52 17.36 6.00
CA ALA A 77 2.65 17.05 4.87
C ALA A 77 2.00 18.33 4.31
N PRO A 78 1.75 18.40 2.97
CA PRO A 78 1.05 19.53 2.37
C PRO A 78 -0.46 19.54 2.65
N VAL A 79 -0.98 18.49 3.30
CA VAL A 79 -2.39 18.27 3.62
C VAL A 79 -2.55 17.93 5.10
N ARG A 80 -3.77 18.07 5.62
CA ARG A 80 -4.07 17.65 7.00
C ARG A 80 -4.02 16.12 7.11
N VAL A 81 -3.13 15.59 7.94
CA VAL A 81 -2.98 14.15 8.18
C VAL A 81 -3.32 13.81 9.63
N GLN A 82 -4.17 12.80 9.81
CA GLN A 82 -4.44 12.16 11.09
C GLN A 82 -3.90 10.74 11.06
N VAL A 83 -2.89 10.46 11.87
CA VAL A 83 -2.32 9.11 11.99
C VAL A 83 -3.02 8.37 13.12
N VAL A 84 -3.54 7.17 12.83
CA VAL A 84 -4.30 6.35 13.78
C VAL A 84 -3.76 4.92 13.88
N ASP A 85 -3.96 4.31 15.06
CA ASP A 85 -3.70 2.88 15.27
C ASP A 85 -4.84 2.05 14.68
N GLY A 86 -4.50 1.01 13.93
CA GLY A 86 -5.49 0.10 13.34
C GLY A 86 -4.86 -0.90 12.39
N THR A 87 -5.60 -1.95 12.09
CA THR A 87 -5.20 -2.99 11.13
C THR A 87 -6.06 -2.91 9.88
N ALA A 88 -5.56 -3.42 8.75
CA ALA A 88 -6.23 -3.34 7.47
C ALA A 88 -7.56 -4.12 7.43
N ASP A 89 -7.67 -5.18 8.23
CA ASP A 89 -8.85 -6.04 8.37
C ASP A 89 -9.88 -5.50 9.38
N ARG A 90 -9.55 -4.39 10.07
CA ARG A 90 -10.44 -3.72 11.03
C ARG A 90 -10.07 -2.24 11.15
N LEU A 91 -10.62 -1.44 10.28
CA LEU A 91 -10.34 0.00 10.23
C LEU A 91 -11.12 0.74 11.32
N PRO A 92 -10.44 1.56 12.15
CA PRO A 92 -11.06 2.28 13.26
C PRO A 92 -11.72 3.59 12.80
N VAL A 93 -12.46 3.53 11.69
CA VAL A 93 -13.07 4.71 11.05
C VAL A 93 -14.48 4.40 10.54
N GLU A 94 -15.31 5.44 10.50
CA GLU A 94 -16.60 5.39 9.85
C GLU A 94 -16.47 5.52 8.33
N PRO A 95 -17.44 5.00 7.56
CA PRO A 95 -17.49 5.14 6.10
C PRO A 95 -17.57 6.60 5.65
N GLY A 96 -17.26 6.85 4.37
CA GLY A 96 -17.44 8.14 3.72
C GLY A 96 -16.18 8.76 3.14
N PHE A 97 -15.17 7.94 2.86
CA PHE A 97 -13.96 8.40 2.17
C PHE A 97 -14.17 8.46 0.65
N ASP A 98 -13.66 9.52 0.04
CA ASP A 98 -13.66 9.69 -1.42
C ASP A 98 -12.68 8.74 -2.08
N ALA A 99 -11.56 8.42 -1.41
CA ALA A 99 -10.59 7.46 -1.90
C ALA A 99 -9.91 6.68 -0.76
N GLY A 100 -9.49 5.45 -1.10
CA GLY A 100 -8.57 4.65 -0.30
C GLY A 100 -7.25 4.46 -1.04
N VAL A 101 -6.14 4.45 -0.31
CA VAL A 101 -4.79 4.25 -0.84
C VAL A 101 -4.12 3.07 -0.14
N VAL A 102 -3.53 2.19 -0.94
CA VAL A 102 -2.68 1.08 -0.48
C VAL A 102 -1.38 1.09 -1.28
N SER A 103 -0.25 1.10 -0.57
CA SER A 103 1.07 1.17 -1.18
C SER A 103 2.00 0.14 -0.55
N LEU A 104 2.19 -1.00 -1.22
CA LEU A 104 2.95 -2.16 -0.76
C LEU A 104 2.41 -2.77 0.55
N VAL A 105 1.09 -2.81 0.67
CA VAL A 105 0.35 -3.26 1.85
C VAL A 105 -0.45 -4.54 1.58
N LEU A 106 -1.23 -4.58 0.51
CA LEU A 106 -2.04 -5.75 0.17
C LEU A 106 -1.19 -7.00 -0.08
N CYS A 107 0.06 -6.84 -0.48
CA CYS A 107 1.01 -7.94 -0.58
C CYS A 107 1.46 -8.47 0.80
N SER A 108 1.32 -7.68 1.89
CA SER A 108 1.89 -7.97 3.20
C SER A 108 0.87 -8.25 4.30
N VAL A 109 -0.40 -7.86 4.12
CA VAL A 109 -1.45 -8.13 5.12
C VAL A 109 -1.72 -9.62 5.28
N PRO A 110 -2.05 -10.11 6.48
CA PRO A 110 -2.34 -11.53 6.69
C PRO A 110 -3.51 -12.03 5.84
N ASP A 111 -4.61 -11.27 5.80
CA ASP A 111 -5.83 -11.56 5.03
C ASP A 111 -6.14 -10.42 4.08
N GLN A 112 -5.88 -10.64 2.80
CA GLN A 112 -6.11 -9.67 1.73
C GLN A 112 -7.60 -9.42 1.48
N ALA A 113 -8.43 -10.47 1.58
CA ALA A 113 -9.87 -10.35 1.37
C ALA A 113 -10.53 -9.51 2.46
N SER A 114 -10.18 -9.72 3.72
CA SER A 114 -10.68 -8.90 4.84
C SER A 114 -10.24 -7.44 4.73
N ALA A 115 -8.99 -7.18 4.33
CA ALA A 115 -8.50 -5.83 4.12
C ALA A 115 -9.24 -5.10 2.99
N LEU A 116 -9.51 -5.79 1.88
CA LEU A 116 -10.27 -5.25 0.75
C LEU A 116 -11.75 -5.04 1.08
N ALA A 117 -12.35 -5.93 1.89
CA ALA A 117 -13.72 -5.75 2.38
C ALA A 117 -13.85 -4.50 3.27
N GLU A 118 -12.89 -4.24 4.14
CA GLU A 118 -12.85 -3.01 4.96
C GLU A 118 -12.65 -1.75 4.11
N LEU A 119 -11.76 -1.80 3.11
CA LEU A 119 -11.62 -0.71 2.13
C LEU A 119 -12.94 -0.46 1.39
N PHE A 120 -13.60 -1.54 0.95
CA PHE A 120 -14.90 -1.44 0.29
C PHE A 120 -15.97 -0.85 1.22
N ARG A 121 -15.94 -1.18 2.51
CA ARG A 121 -16.86 -0.62 3.51
C ARG A 121 -16.67 0.88 3.69
N VAL A 122 -15.42 1.36 3.81
CA VAL A 122 -15.12 2.74 4.18
C VAL A 122 -15.10 3.73 3.03
N ILE A 123 -14.72 3.28 1.82
CA ILE A 123 -14.80 4.11 0.61
C ILE A 123 -16.27 4.25 0.22
N ARG A 124 -16.76 5.45 -0.04
CA ARG A 124 -18.17 5.68 -0.43
C ARG A 124 -18.47 5.10 -1.82
N PRO A 125 -19.74 4.79 -2.15
CA PRO A 125 -20.13 4.49 -3.54
C PRO A 125 -19.66 5.59 -4.49
N GLY A 126 -19.14 5.22 -5.64
CA GLY A 126 -18.50 6.12 -6.60
C GLY A 126 -17.11 6.61 -6.20
N GLY A 127 -16.58 6.23 -5.03
CA GLY A 127 -15.23 6.51 -4.59
C GLY A 127 -14.20 5.58 -5.24
N GLU A 128 -12.92 5.86 -5.07
CA GLU A 128 -11.84 5.14 -5.74
C GLU A 128 -10.87 4.46 -4.77
N LEU A 129 -10.32 3.32 -5.20
CA LEU A 129 -9.18 2.65 -4.58
C LEU A 129 -7.96 2.88 -5.46
N ARG A 130 -6.86 3.41 -4.88
CA ARG A 130 -5.54 3.52 -5.51
C ARG A 130 -4.61 2.48 -4.93
N PHE A 131 -3.89 1.77 -5.78
CA PHE A 131 -3.02 0.67 -5.36
C PHE A 131 -1.67 0.67 -6.07
N TYR A 132 -0.63 0.36 -5.31
CA TYR A 132 0.72 0.08 -5.77
C TYR A 132 1.25 -1.12 -4.99
N GLU A 133 1.42 -2.28 -5.65
CA GLU A 133 1.62 -3.55 -4.96
C GLU A 133 2.59 -4.49 -5.67
N HIS A 134 3.34 -5.30 -4.89
CA HIS A 134 4.02 -6.48 -5.44
C HIS A 134 3.01 -7.54 -5.83
N VAL A 135 3.26 -8.19 -6.96
CA VAL A 135 2.38 -9.23 -7.49
C VAL A 135 3.18 -10.40 -8.08
N ARG A 136 2.48 -11.49 -8.32
CA ARG A 136 3.02 -12.63 -9.05
C ARG A 136 3.46 -12.21 -10.45
N ALA A 137 4.68 -12.62 -10.82
CA ALA A 137 5.23 -12.36 -12.13
C ALA A 137 4.44 -13.07 -13.24
N HIS A 138 4.32 -12.41 -14.41
CA HIS A 138 3.78 -13.04 -15.61
C HIS A 138 4.75 -14.07 -16.22
N ASN A 139 6.06 -13.81 -16.11
CA ASN A 139 7.07 -14.75 -16.57
C ASN A 139 6.99 -16.06 -15.75
N PRO A 140 6.75 -17.23 -16.38
CA PRO A 140 6.54 -18.49 -15.66
C PRO A 140 7.77 -18.91 -14.84
N ALA A 141 8.97 -18.64 -15.33
CA ALA A 141 10.22 -19.00 -14.62
C ALA A 141 10.38 -18.12 -13.35
N LEU A 142 10.13 -16.82 -13.46
CA LEU A 142 10.17 -15.92 -12.31
C LEU A 142 9.05 -16.25 -11.32
N ALA A 143 7.82 -16.54 -11.78
CA ALA A 143 6.73 -16.98 -10.92
C ALA A 143 7.02 -18.31 -10.20
N ALA A 144 7.76 -19.22 -10.83
CA ALA A 144 8.21 -20.44 -10.17
C ALA A 144 9.26 -20.13 -9.09
N ALA A 145 10.22 -19.24 -9.37
CA ALA A 145 11.20 -18.78 -8.40
C ALA A 145 10.53 -18.06 -7.22
N GLN A 146 9.56 -17.18 -7.48
CA GLN A 146 8.75 -16.53 -6.43
C GLN A 146 8.09 -17.57 -5.51
N ARG A 147 7.42 -18.59 -6.07
CA ARG A 147 6.81 -19.66 -5.26
C ARG A 147 7.82 -20.43 -4.41
N ALA A 148 8.99 -20.71 -4.97
CA ALA A 148 10.02 -21.45 -4.25
C ALA A 148 10.60 -20.67 -3.06
N ILE A 149 10.76 -19.34 -3.18
CA ILE A 149 11.31 -18.49 -2.13
C ILE A 149 10.25 -17.97 -1.14
N GLU A 150 8.97 -18.03 -1.49
CA GLU A 150 7.83 -17.45 -0.76
C GLU A 150 7.87 -17.69 0.76
N PRO A 151 8.12 -18.94 1.27
CA PRO A 151 8.10 -19.19 2.72
C PRO A 151 9.22 -18.45 3.47
N LEU A 152 10.36 -18.23 2.83
CA LEU A 152 11.47 -17.48 3.40
C LEU A 152 11.24 -15.97 3.25
N TRP A 153 10.81 -15.55 2.06
CA TRP A 153 10.58 -14.16 1.75
C TRP A 153 9.53 -13.53 2.66
N SER A 154 8.39 -14.17 2.85
CA SER A 154 7.31 -13.65 3.71
C SER A 154 7.76 -13.44 5.17
N ARG A 155 8.66 -14.28 5.67
CA ARG A 155 9.21 -14.14 7.03
C ARG A 155 10.21 -12.98 7.14
N LEU A 156 11.03 -12.74 6.12
CA LEU A 156 12.07 -11.72 6.12
C LEU A 156 11.57 -10.38 5.58
N GLY A 157 10.63 -10.40 4.65
CA GLY A 157 10.05 -9.24 3.97
C GLY A 157 8.80 -8.65 4.64
N GLY A 158 8.67 -8.77 5.97
CA GLY A 158 7.60 -8.15 6.73
C GLY A 158 6.19 -8.66 6.39
N GLY A 159 6.06 -9.91 5.98
CA GLY A 159 4.79 -10.50 5.56
C GLY A 159 4.51 -10.39 4.06
N CYS A 160 5.40 -9.78 3.27
CA CYS A 160 5.19 -9.64 1.83
C CYS A 160 5.13 -10.99 1.12
N HIS A 161 4.05 -11.22 0.38
CA HIS A 161 3.79 -12.39 -0.45
C HIS A 161 3.91 -12.04 -1.93
N LEU A 162 4.96 -12.54 -2.58
CA LEU A 162 5.27 -12.26 -3.99
C LEU A 162 4.34 -12.97 -4.98
N THR A 163 3.56 -13.93 -4.52
CA THR A 163 2.70 -14.77 -5.37
C THR A 163 1.24 -14.30 -5.41
N ARG A 164 0.91 -13.19 -4.77
CA ARG A 164 -0.46 -12.65 -4.72
C ARG A 164 -0.93 -12.18 -6.09
N GLN A 165 -2.22 -12.42 -6.35
CA GLN A 165 -2.95 -11.95 -7.52
C GLN A 165 -3.87 -10.79 -7.10
N THR A 166 -3.26 -9.68 -6.70
CA THR A 166 -3.95 -8.56 -6.05
C THR A 166 -5.03 -7.93 -6.94
N GLU A 167 -4.83 -7.91 -8.24
CA GLU A 167 -5.84 -7.41 -9.20
C GLU A 167 -7.13 -8.23 -9.12
N ALA A 168 -7.02 -9.57 -9.20
CA ALA A 168 -8.19 -10.44 -9.06
C ALA A 168 -8.87 -10.29 -7.69
N ALA A 169 -8.10 -10.16 -6.62
CA ALA A 169 -8.64 -9.95 -5.28
C ALA A 169 -9.40 -8.62 -5.15
N ILE A 170 -8.94 -7.55 -5.82
CA ILE A 170 -9.64 -6.24 -5.87
C ILE A 170 -11.00 -6.40 -6.58
N GLU A 171 -11.04 -7.12 -7.70
CA GLU A 171 -12.29 -7.39 -8.43
C GLU A 171 -13.24 -8.28 -7.62
N GLU A 172 -12.73 -9.34 -6.97
CA GLU A 172 -13.51 -10.23 -6.10
C GLU A 172 -14.12 -9.50 -4.89
N ALA A 173 -13.46 -8.44 -4.41
CA ALA A 173 -13.98 -7.58 -3.34
C ALA A 173 -15.08 -6.61 -3.83
N GLY A 174 -15.40 -6.58 -5.13
CA GLY A 174 -16.47 -5.79 -5.72
C GLY A 174 -16.02 -4.45 -6.32
N PHE A 175 -14.74 -4.14 -6.35
CA PHE A 175 -14.23 -2.96 -7.05
C PHE A 175 -14.15 -3.22 -8.56
N ALA A 176 -14.46 -2.20 -9.36
CA ALA A 176 -14.26 -2.21 -10.80
C ALA A 176 -12.91 -1.58 -11.13
N ILE A 177 -11.97 -2.35 -11.70
CA ILE A 177 -10.66 -1.82 -12.11
C ILE A 177 -10.86 -0.86 -13.27
N GLU A 178 -10.36 0.38 -13.14
CA GLU A 178 -10.40 1.42 -14.18
C GLU A 178 -9.07 1.52 -14.93
N ARG A 179 -7.97 1.38 -14.19
CA ARG A 179 -6.63 1.43 -14.74
C ARG A 179 -5.71 0.50 -13.98
N VAL A 180 -4.90 -0.25 -14.68
CA VAL A 180 -3.78 -1.00 -14.11
C VAL A 180 -2.58 -0.95 -15.05
N GLU A 181 -1.45 -0.59 -14.51
CA GLU A 181 -0.15 -0.66 -15.16
C GLU A 181 0.68 -1.74 -14.46
N ARG A 182 1.27 -2.62 -15.24
CA ARG A 182 2.16 -3.66 -14.75
C ARG A 182 3.57 -3.34 -15.20
N PHE A 183 4.50 -3.37 -14.29
CA PHE A 183 5.90 -3.06 -14.59
C PHE A 183 6.86 -3.84 -13.70
N GLU A 184 8.09 -3.91 -14.13
CA GLU A 184 9.17 -4.49 -13.33
C GLU A 184 10.03 -3.35 -12.78
N PHE A 185 10.19 -3.35 -11.46
CA PHE A 185 11.01 -2.39 -10.75
C PHE A 185 11.91 -3.13 -9.76
N ALA A 186 13.22 -3.10 -10.00
CA ALA A 186 14.22 -3.77 -9.19
C ALA A 186 15.45 -2.84 -9.03
N PRO A 187 15.48 -1.95 -8.04
CA PRO A 187 16.59 -1.03 -7.82
C PRO A 187 17.91 -1.75 -7.51
N SER A 188 17.82 -2.99 -7.03
CA SER A 188 19.00 -3.84 -6.82
C SER A 188 18.80 -5.25 -7.37
N VAL A 189 19.89 -6.02 -7.46
CA VAL A 189 19.84 -7.44 -7.88
C VAL A 189 19.02 -8.29 -6.91
N LEU A 190 19.01 -7.94 -5.63
CA LEU A 190 18.24 -8.64 -4.59
C LEU A 190 16.75 -8.45 -4.77
N ASP A 191 16.32 -7.32 -5.36
CA ASP A 191 14.90 -6.99 -5.55
C ASP A 191 14.30 -7.69 -6.79
N ARG A 192 15.10 -8.40 -7.60
CA ARG A 192 14.62 -9.04 -8.84
C ARG A 192 13.48 -10.04 -8.62
N LEU A 193 13.43 -10.70 -7.48
CA LEU A 193 12.33 -11.60 -7.15
C LEU A 193 11.04 -10.85 -6.80
N ALA A 194 11.16 -9.65 -6.28
CA ALA A 194 10.04 -8.76 -5.96
C ALA A 194 9.79 -7.70 -7.06
N ALA A 195 10.41 -7.83 -8.23
CA ALA A 195 10.38 -6.81 -9.28
C ALA A 195 8.99 -6.55 -9.88
N SER A 196 8.12 -7.55 -9.87
CA SER A 196 6.80 -7.45 -10.52
C SER A 196 5.83 -6.65 -9.65
N HIS A 197 5.38 -5.52 -10.20
CA HIS A 197 4.46 -4.59 -9.55
C HIS A 197 3.23 -4.32 -10.39
N ILE A 198 2.16 -3.91 -9.71
CA ILE A 198 1.02 -3.23 -10.30
C ILE A 198 0.83 -1.86 -9.66
N LEU A 199 0.44 -0.89 -10.45
CA LEU A 199 0.00 0.43 -10.02
C LEU A 199 -1.30 0.76 -10.75
N GLY A 200 -2.32 1.24 -10.03
CA GLY A 200 -3.59 1.47 -10.69
C GLY A 200 -4.67 2.07 -9.80
N SER A 201 -5.86 2.11 -10.39
CA SER A 201 -7.09 2.57 -9.72
C SER A 201 -8.25 1.63 -10.00
N ALA A 202 -9.13 1.53 -9.02
CA ALA A 202 -10.39 0.82 -9.13
C ALA A 202 -11.50 1.65 -8.47
N ARG A 203 -12.74 1.50 -8.92
CA ARG A 203 -13.89 2.25 -8.43
C ARG A 203 -14.79 1.35 -7.60
N ARG A 204 -15.29 1.88 -6.49
CA ARG A 204 -16.43 1.29 -5.82
C ARG A 204 -17.70 1.68 -6.58
N PRO A 205 -18.44 0.71 -7.16
CA PRO A 205 -19.72 0.98 -7.84
C PRO A 205 -20.77 1.66 -6.95
#